data_9e7a87a2d96528e0d6183d39b6e665be
#
_entry.id   9e7a87a2d96528e0d6183d39b6e665be
#
_cell.length_a   1.000
_cell.length_b   1.000
_cell.length_c   1.000
_cell.angle_alpha   90.00
_cell.angle_beta   90.00
_cell.angle_gamma   90.00
#
_symmetry.space_group_name_H-M   'P 1'
#
loop_
_entity.id
_entity.type
_entity.pdbx_description
1 polymer ?
#
loop_
_entity_poly.entity_id
_entity_poly.type
_entity_poly.pdbx_seq_one_letter_code
_entity_poly.pdbx_strand_id
1 'polypeptide(L)'
;MKNFFKILTLFFALVVTNSLFSQLSKIHYIPPLTHEYSIQGNFDSNAPEDQWFYISTPSVNDVPFTIKRANGNIMYSNVVNNNNGRVLRATPAGVEYGYLFISREETESIGNLAGFIIEAESDIYVSVRFNSNETNGGNQYHAGALVSKGDSGFGTRFRAGALQNQSGTHMNFASIMATENNTKVIITVPQDVQLLSGATGTFEVTLDYAQTYVVAAEQNNTLNSREGIIGTLIESDKPIVVNSGSGTGSFTADEGGQDYGIDQIVGRELVGNEYIFIRGEGDDGWENVLLIADQDNTIINVNGLPLLDENNNQVVLDNGEFIIIEGDKYHPDRGNMYVNSTNPEDKIFAFQGLGAVWTGQNNQNRAARQ
;
A
#
# COMPACT_ATOMS: atom_id res chain seq x y z
N MET A 1 38.11 -37.51 -2.62
CA MET A 1 37.94 -36.20 -1.95
C MET A 1 37.42 -35.09 -2.90
N LYS A 2 38.03 -34.82 -4.06
CA LYS A 2 37.55 -33.73 -4.96
C LYS A 2 36.10 -33.87 -5.44
N ASN A 3 35.61 -35.11 -5.69
CA ASN A 3 34.22 -35.32 -6.12
C ASN A 3 33.21 -35.24 -4.98
N PHE A 4 33.62 -35.59 -3.77
CA PHE A 4 32.77 -35.46 -2.57
C PHE A 4 32.52 -33.98 -2.24
N PHE A 5 33.53 -33.11 -2.36
CA PHE A 5 33.38 -31.68 -2.20
C PHE A 5 32.45 -31.04 -3.23
N LYS A 6 32.53 -31.49 -4.51
CA LYS A 6 31.63 -30.99 -5.56
C LYS A 6 30.17 -31.39 -5.33
N ILE A 7 29.93 -32.60 -4.84
CA ILE A 7 28.58 -33.08 -4.52
C ILE A 7 28.06 -32.35 -3.29
N LEU A 8 28.89 -32.08 -2.28
CA LEU A 8 28.50 -31.33 -1.08
C LEU A 8 28.20 -29.85 -1.41
N THR A 9 28.98 -29.24 -2.31
CA THR A 9 28.72 -27.85 -2.78
C THR A 9 27.45 -27.77 -3.61
N LEU A 10 27.17 -28.80 -4.44
CA LEU A 10 25.93 -28.87 -5.21
C LEU A 10 24.72 -29.11 -4.31
N PHE A 11 24.87 -29.92 -3.24
CA PHE A 11 23.81 -30.17 -2.27
C PHE A 11 23.54 -28.91 -1.40
N PHE A 12 24.59 -28.17 -1.03
CA PHE A 12 24.45 -26.91 -0.32
C PHE A 12 23.83 -25.81 -1.20
N ALA A 13 24.14 -25.77 -2.50
CA ALA A 13 23.51 -24.85 -3.45
C ALA A 13 22.04 -25.20 -3.74
N LEU A 14 21.63 -26.47 -3.57
CA LEU A 14 20.24 -26.90 -3.71
C LEU A 14 19.40 -26.66 -2.44
N VAL A 15 20.04 -26.51 -1.28
CA VAL A 15 19.34 -26.28 0.03
C VAL A 15 19.14 -24.78 0.30
N VAL A 16 19.85 -23.91 -0.39
CA VAL A 16 19.53 -22.48 -0.43
C VAL A 16 18.50 -22.23 -1.54
N THR A 17 17.36 -22.88 -1.48
CA THR A 17 16.16 -22.34 -2.08
C THR A 17 15.79 -21.13 -1.22
N ASN A 18 16.34 -19.97 -1.56
CA ASN A 18 15.71 -18.73 -1.17
C ASN A 18 14.23 -18.88 -1.51
N SER A 19 13.38 -18.83 -0.51
CA SER A 19 11.96 -18.65 -0.73
C SER A 19 11.88 -17.38 -1.56
N LEU A 20 11.67 -17.50 -2.86
CA LEU A 20 11.36 -16.38 -3.72
C LEU A 20 9.98 -15.92 -3.24
N PHE A 21 9.97 -14.95 -2.35
CA PHE A 21 8.75 -14.27 -1.96
C PHE A 21 8.16 -13.69 -3.25
N SER A 22 7.02 -14.17 -3.62
CA SER A 22 6.31 -13.79 -4.84
C SER A 22 4.94 -13.27 -4.45
N GLN A 23 4.40 -12.39 -5.27
CA GLN A 23 2.98 -12.01 -5.19
C GLN A 23 2.05 -13.21 -5.55
N LEU A 24 2.61 -14.29 -6.05
CA LEU A 24 1.94 -15.57 -6.23
C LEU A 24 1.94 -16.33 -4.89
N SER A 25 0.75 -16.63 -4.38
CA SER A 25 0.56 -17.32 -3.11
C SER A 25 -0.73 -18.12 -3.12
N LYS A 26 -0.85 -19.06 -2.18
CA LYS A 26 -2.09 -19.81 -1.94
C LYS A 26 -3.06 -19.07 -1.02
N ILE A 27 -2.57 -18.08 -0.30
CA ILE A 27 -3.38 -17.28 0.61
C ILE A 27 -3.10 -15.79 0.42
N HIS A 28 -4.16 -15.00 0.36
CA HIS A 28 -4.09 -13.55 0.26
C HIS A 28 -5.01 -12.92 1.29
N TYR A 29 -4.48 -12.01 2.08
CA TYR A 29 -5.23 -11.18 3.01
C TYR A 29 -5.36 -9.78 2.42
N ILE A 30 -6.57 -9.25 2.39
CA ILE A 30 -6.88 -7.91 1.91
C ILE A 30 -7.53 -7.14 3.06
N PRO A 31 -6.75 -6.43 3.90
CA PRO A 31 -7.29 -5.53 4.89
C PRO A 31 -8.26 -4.52 4.24
N PRO A 32 -9.29 -4.04 4.95
CA PRO A 32 -10.22 -3.06 4.38
C PRO A 32 -9.52 -1.76 4.08
N LEU A 33 -10.10 -0.98 3.18
CA LEU A 33 -9.67 0.35 2.82
C LEU A 33 -10.64 1.38 3.44
N THR A 34 -10.28 2.64 3.41
CA THR A 34 -11.18 3.74 3.77
C THR A 34 -11.01 4.91 2.81
N HIS A 35 -11.93 5.81 2.82
CA HIS A 35 -11.93 7.04 2.00
C HIS A 35 -12.52 8.20 2.80
N GLU A 36 -12.35 9.42 2.28
CA GLU A 36 -12.73 10.66 2.95
C GLU A 36 -14.24 10.84 3.16
N TYR A 37 -15.04 10.16 2.37
CA TYR A 37 -16.49 10.35 2.36
C TYR A 37 -17.18 9.49 3.42
N SER A 38 -18.17 10.08 4.10
CA SER A 38 -19.03 9.34 4.99
C SER A 38 -20.04 8.51 4.21
N ILE A 39 -20.14 7.22 4.54
CA ILE A 39 -21.13 6.31 3.95
C ILE A 39 -22.56 6.64 4.42
N GLN A 40 -22.73 7.47 5.47
CA GLN A 40 -24.03 7.78 6.02
C GLN A 40 -24.74 8.92 5.28
N GLY A 41 -25.52 8.56 4.28
CA GLY A 41 -26.67 9.36 3.85
C GLY A 41 -26.46 10.43 2.76
N ASN A 42 -25.25 10.61 2.26
CA ASN A 42 -25.01 11.37 1.04
C ASN A 42 -24.14 10.53 0.10
N PHE A 43 -24.72 10.12 -1.01
CA PHE A 43 -23.99 9.56 -2.14
C PHE A 43 -23.03 10.61 -2.65
N ASP A 44 -21.77 10.50 -2.23
CA ASP A 44 -20.75 11.29 -2.89
C ASP A 44 -20.43 10.62 -4.23
N SER A 45 -20.46 11.43 -5.28
CA SER A 45 -20.12 11.00 -6.64
C SER A 45 -18.71 10.41 -6.78
N ASN A 46 -17.89 10.48 -5.74
CA ASN A 46 -16.52 10.00 -5.73
C ASN A 46 -16.31 8.74 -4.87
N ALA A 47 -17.36 8.23 -4.20
CA ALA A 47 -17.23 7.00 -3.39
C ALA A 47 -16.88 5.78 -4.28
N PRO A 48 -16.04 4.86 -3.80
CA PRO A 48 -15.56 3.70 -4.58
C PRO A 48 -16.62 2.60 -4.66
N GLU A 49 -17.68 2.84 -5.44
CA GLU A 49 -18.85 1.94 -5.56
C GLU A 49 -18.56 0.69 -6.38
N ASP A 50 -17.74 0.79 -7.43
CA ASP A 50 -17.35 -0.34 -8.26
C ASP A 50 -16.04 -0.96 -7.78
N GLN A 51 -16.14 -2.15 -7.22
CA GLN A 51 -15.02 -2.88 -6.61
C GLN A 51 -14.94 -4.28 -7.19
N TRP A 52 -13.75 -4.69 -7.64
CA TRP A 52 -13.54 -5.92 -8.37
C TRP A 52 -12.27 -6.65 -7.93
N PHE A 53 -12.37 -7.98 -7.79
CA PHE A 53 -11.23 -8.88 -7.74
C PHE A 53 -10.84 -9.32 -9.15
N TYR A 54 -9.56 -9.29 -9.43
CA TYR A 54 -8.94 -9.90 -10.61
C TYR A 54 -8.01 -11.01 -10.12
N ILE A 55 -8.35 -12.25 -10.47
CA ILE A 55 -7.64 -13.44 -10.02
C ILE A 55 -7.09 -14.17 -11.22
N SER A 56 -5.81 -14.51 -11.19
CA SER A 56 -5.12 -15.27 -12.23
C SER A 56 -4.13 -16.26 -11.62
N THR A 57 -3.66 -17.21 -12.44
CA THR A 57 -2.64 -18.19 -12.06
C THR A 57 -1.82 -18.58 -13.29
N PRO A 58 -0.53 -18.91 -13.15
CA PRO A 58 0.25 -19.52 -14.23
C PRO A 58 -0.09 -21.00 -14.47
N SER A 59 -0.89 -21.64 -13.59
CA SER A 59 -1.25 -23.05 -13.69
C SER A 59 -2.05 -23.34 -14.95
N VAL A 60 -1.69 -24.38 -15.67
CA VAL A 60 -2.46 -24.90 -16.81
C VAL A 60 -3.70 -25.69 -16.35
N ASN A 61 -3.67 -26.21 -15.13
CA ASN A 61 -4.79 -26.92 -14.52
C ASN A 61 -5.70 -25.95 -13.76
N ASP A 62 -6.95 -26.34 -13.62
CA ASP A 62 -7.89 -25.60 -12.79
C ASP A 62 -7.43 -25.56 -11.33
N VAL A 63 -7.35 -24.38 -10.78
CA VAL A 63 -7.01 -24.10 -9.38
C VAL A 63 -8.27 -23.64 -8.66
N PRO A 64 -8.84 -24.45 -7.79
CA PRO A 64 -9.94 -24.04 -6.93
C PRO A 64 -9.50 -22.94 -5.98
N PHE A 65 -10.35 -21.95 -5.78
CA PHE A 65 -10.16 -20.88 -4.80
C PHE A 65 -11.47 -20.47 -4.15
N THR A 66 -11.35 -19.88 -2.97
CA THR A 66 -12.47 -19.35 -2.19
C THR A 66 -12.15 -17.94 -1.72
N ILE A 67 -13.12 -17.02 -1.89
CA ILE A 67 -13.07 -15.67 -1.31
C ILE A 67 -13.98 -15.65 -0.10
N LYS A 68 -13.42 -15.33 1.06
CA LYS A 68 -14.12 -15.15 2.34
C LYS A 68 -14.02 -13.70 2.79
N ARG A 69 -15.04 -13.20 3.45
CA ARG A 69 -14.96 -11.96 4.23
C ARG A 69 -14.16 -12.19 5.50
N ALA A 70 -13.72 -11.11 6.14
CA ALA A 70 -13.01 -11.16 7.42
C ALA A 70 -13.74 -11.99 8.51
N ASN A 71 -15.07 -11.98 8.51
CA ASN A 71 -15.88 -12.79 9.43
C ASN A 71 -16.01 -14.29 9.04
N GLY A 72 -15.28 -14.75 8.03
CA GLY A 72 -15.30 -16.13 7.54
C GLY A 72 -16.41 -16.49 6.57
N ASN A 73 -17.36 -15.59 6.31
CA ASN A 73 -18.46 -15.86 5.38
C ASN A 73 -17.93 -15.97 3.94
N ILE A 74 -18.23 -17.11 3.29
CA ILE A 74 -17.82 -17.35 1.90
C ILE A 74 -18.67 -16.49 0.96
N MET A 75 -18.00 -15.70 0.11
CA MET A 75 -18.63 -14.94 -0.97
C MET A 75 -18.59 -15.69 -2.29
N TYR A 76 -17.45 -16.29 -2.60
CA TYR A 76 -17.23 -17.00 -3.86
C TYR A 76 -16.44 -18.28 -3.63
N SER A 77 -16.82 -19.32 -4.37
CA SER A 77 -16.00 -20.49 -4.63
C SER A 77 -15.97 -20.71 -6.13
N ASN A 78 -14.79 -20.73 -6.73
CA ASN A 78 -14.62 -20.80 -8.17
C ASN A 78 -13.29 -21.49 -8.53
N VAL A 79 -13.01 -21.59 -9.82
CA VAL A 79 -11.74 -22.12 -10.35
C VAL A 79 -11.10 -21.10 -11.29
N VAL A 80 -9.77 -21.10 -11.38
CA VAL A 80 -8.98 -20.27 -12.27
C VAL A 80 -7.88 -21.11 -12.92
N ASN A 81 -7.52 -20.83 -14.15
CA ASN A 81 -6.35 -21.39 -14.84
C ASN A 81 -5.71 -20.31 -15.75
N ASN A 82 -4.56 -20.62 -16.34
CA ASN A 82 -3.80 -19.64 -17.12
C ASN A 82 -4.54 -19.08 -18.36
N ASN A 83 -5.56 -19.80 -18.85
CA ASN A 83 -6.38 -19.36 -20.01
C ASN A 83 -7.69 -18.68 -19.56
N ASN A 84 -8.05 -18.76 -18.28
CA ASN A 84 -9.33 -18.32 -17.78
C ASN A 84 -9.19 -17.67 -16.41
N GLY A 85 -8.72 -16.43 -16.40
CA GLY A 85 -8.74 -15.56 -15.23
C GLY A 85 -10.16 -15.27 -14.75
N ARG A 86 -10.30 -14.79 -13.51
CA ARG A 86 -11.60 -14.44 -12.93
C ARG A 86 -11.65 -12.95 -12.62
N VAL A 87 -12.79 -12.35 -12.96
CA VAL A 87 -13.15 -11.00 -12.54
C VAL A 87 -14.46 -11.12 -11.76
N LEU A 88 -14.41 -10.79 -10.47
CA LEU A 88 -15.51 -10.99 -9.54
C LEU A 88 -15.78 -9.68 -8.79
N ARG A 89 -17.04 -9.30 -8.62
CA ARG A 89 -17.37 -8.10 -7.84
C ARG A 89 -17.07 -8.34 -6.35
N ALA A 90 -16.38 -7.38 -5.73
CA ALA A 90 -16.21 -7.35 -4.27
C ALA A 90 -17.45 -6.79 -3.55
N THR A 91 -18.37 -6.20 -4.32
CA THR A 91 -19.66 -5.68 -3.83
C THR A 91 -20.78 -6.61 -4.27
N PRO A 92 -21.55 -7.24 -3.37
CA PRO A 92 -22.74 -8.00 -3.73
C PRO A 92 -23.76 -7.13 -4.48
N ALA A 93 -24.51 -7.74 -5.40
CA ALA A 93 -25.57 -7.04 -6.10
C ALA A 93 -26.61 -6.45 -5.09
N GLY A 94 -26.90 -5.15 -5.24
CA GLY A 94 -27.85 -4.45 -4.37
C GLY A 94 -27.27 -3.96 -3.03
N VAL A 95 -25.97 -4.14 -2.79
CA VAL A 95 -25.25 -3.53 -1.68
C VAL A 95 -24.49 -2.34 -2.21
N GLU A 96 -24.75 -1.18 -1.67
CA GLU A 96 -24.24 0.10 -2.14
C GLU A 96 -22.75 0.27 -1.92
N TYR A 97 -22.27 -0.19 -0.78
CA TYR A 97 -20.87 -0.20 -0.41
C TYR A 97 -20.42 -1.65 -0.20
N GLY A 98 -19.30 -2.01 -0.83
CA GLY A 98 -18.73 -3.35 -0.68
C GLY A 98 -18.11 -3.54 0.69
N TYR A 99 -17.60 -4.74 0.88
CA TYR A 99 -16.86 -5.08 2.09
C TYR A 99 -15.35 -4.79 1.98
N LEU A 100 -14.93 -4.09 0.91
CA LEU A 100 -13.55 -3.65 0.74
C LEU A 100 -13.30 -2.33 1.48
N PHE A 101 -14.28 -1.44 1.51
CA PHE A 101 -14.16 -0.14 2.17
C PHE A 101 -14.98 -0.11 3.47
N ILE A 102 -14.44 0.55 4.47
CA ILE A 102 -15.16 0.99 5.66
C ILE A 102 -15.37 2.51 5.61
N SER A 103 -16.36 3.00 6.31
CA SER A 103 -16.56 4.44 6.46
C SER A 103 -15.49 5.06 7.36
N ARG A 104 -15.29 6.36 7.22
CA ARG A 104 -14.38 7.11 8.10
C ARG A 104 -14.77 7.01 9.59
N GLU A 105 -16.06 6.85 9.88
CA GLU A 105 -16.58 6.70 11.24
C GLU A 105 -16.28 5.33 11.86
N GLU A 106 -15.97 4.33 11.03
CA GLU A 106 -15.60 2.97 11.47
C GLU A 106 -14.09 2.80 11.67
N THR A 107 -13.29 3.82 11.33
CA THR A 107 -11.84 3.81 11.63
C THR A 107 -11.60 3.75 13.13
N GLU A 108 -10.44 3.29 13.53
CA GLU A 108 -9.98 3.19 14.91
C GLU A 108 -10.90 2.36 15.82
N SER A 109 -11.60 1.42 15.20
CA SER A 109 -12.38 0.39 15.87
C SER A 109 -12.00 -1.02 15.36
N ILE A 110 -12.13 -2.03 16.22
CA ILE A 110 -11.89 -3.42 15.81
C ILE A 110 -13.01 -3.88 14.89
N GLY A 111 -12.67 -4.12 13.63
CA GLY A 111 -13.58 -4.62 12.60
C GLY A 111 -13.46 -6.13 12.39
N ASN A 112 -14.55 -6.75 11.93
CA ASN A 112 -14.58 -8.16 11.51
C ASN A 112 -15.49 -8.39 10.30
N LEU A 113 -15.99 -7.36 9.67
CA LEU A 113 -16.96 -7.46 8.57
C LEU A 113 -16.35 -7.11 7.23
N ALA A 114 -15.44 -6.13 7.22
CA ALA A 114 -14.76 -5.64 6.03
C ALA A 114 -13.37 -6.27 5.88
N GLY A 115 -12.91 -6.34 4.63
CA GLY A 115 -11.70 -7.05 4.25
C GLY A 115 -11.96 -8.50 3.83
N PHE A 116 -10.96 -9.11 3.19
CA PHE A 116 -11.10 -10.43 2.57
C PHE A 116 -9.91 -11.33 2.83
N ILE A 117 -10.18 -12.63 2.83
CA ILE A 117 -9.20 -13.70 2.79
C ILE A 117 -9.50 -14.53 1.55
N ILE A 118 -8.53 -14.74 0.71
CA ILE A 118 -8.63 -15.53 -0.51
C ILE A 118 -7.69 -16.72 -0.37
N GLU A 119 -8.25 -17.92 -0.40
CA GLU A 119 -7.51 -19.16 -0.27
C GLU A 119 -7.62 -19.99 -1.55
N ALA A 120 -6.52 -20.60 -1.99
CA ALA A 120 -6.46 -21.41 -3.18
C ALA A 120 -5.65 -22.70 -2.97
N GLU A 121 -5.90 -23.72 -3.78
CA GLU A 121 -5.16 -24.99 -3.70
C GLU A 121 -3.74 -24.89 -4.27
N SER A 122 -3.51 -23.94 -5.17
CA SER A 122 -2.19 -23.59 -5.75
C SER A 122 -2.05 -22.08 -5.86
N ASP A 123 -0.84 -21.64 -6.18
CA ASP A 123 -0.50 -20.23 -6.24
C ASP A 123 -1.36 -19.48 -7.26
N ILE A 124 -1.95 -18.40 -6.79
CA ILE A 124 -2.73 -17.44 -7.55
C ILE A 124 -2.15 -16.03 -7.40
N TYR A 125 -2.52 -15.16 -8.30
CA TYR A 125 -2.27 -13.73 -8.26
C TYR A 125 -3.60 -13.02 -8.01
N VAL A 126 -3.63 -12.08 -7.08
CA VAL A 126 -4.83 -11.32 -6.72
C VAL A 126 -4.56 -9.83 -6.83
N SER A 127 -5.38 -9.15 -7.60
CA SER A 127 -5.44 -7.68 -7.66
C SER A 127 -6.87 -7.23 -7.36
N VAL A 128 -6.97 -6.12 -6.66
CA VAL A 128 -8.25 -5.46 -6.39
C VAL A 128 -8.25 -4.14 -7.13
N ARG A 129 -9.35 -3.83 -7.80
CA ARG A 129 -9.56 -2.56 -8.51
C ARG A 129 -10.87 -1.95 -8.10
N PHE A 130 -10.91 -0.65 -8.02
CA PHE A 130 -12.09 0.10 -7.64
C PHE A 130 -12.10 1.47 -8.30
N ASN A 131 -13.31 1.99 -8.52
CA ASN A 131 -13.53 3.33 -9.04
C ASN A 131 -14.85 3.89 -8.53
N SER A 132 -15.02 5.18 -8.64
CA SER A 132 -16.32 5.83 -8.46
C SER A 132 -17.28 5.45 -9.59
N ASN A 133 -18.58 5.32 -9.29
CA ASN A 133 -19.59 4.87 -10.24
C ASN A 133 -20.21 6.04 -10.98
N GLU A 134 -20.28 5.94 -12.32
CA GLU A 134 -21.00 6.92 -13.16
C GLU A 134 -22.51 6.97 -12.91
N THR A 135 -23.11 5.88 -12.42
CA THR A 135 -24.56 5.74 -12.32
C THR A 135 -25.17 6.72 -11.32
N ASN A 136 -24.43 7.14 -10.31
CA ASN A 136 -24.85 8.11 -9.29
C ASN A 136 -24.28 9.52 -9.53
N GLY A 137 -23.88 9.83 -10.76
CA GLY A 137 -23.29 11.13 -11.11
C GLY A 137 -21.81 11.22 -10.74
N GLY A 138 -21.18 10.10 -10.37
CA GLY A 138 -19.77 10.00 -10.12
C GLY A 138 -18.97 10.15 -11.41
N ASN A 139 -17.83 10.77 -11.27
CA ASN A 139 -16.86 10.81 -12.33
C ASN A 139 -15.98 9.56 -12.18
N GLN A 140 -15.78 8.77 -13.24
CA GLN A 140 -14.82 7.65 -13.27
C GLN A 140 -13.37 8.09 -13.02
N TYR A 141 -13.19 9.29 -12.49
CA TYR A 141 -11.88 9.92 -12.30
C TYR A 141 -11.16 9.45 -11.04
N HIS A 142 -11.89 8.97 -10.04
CA HIS A 142 -11.31 8.41 -8.84
C HIS A 142 -11.22 6.89 -8.99
N ALA A 143 -10.07 6.41 -9.40
CA ALA A 143 -9.80 5.00 -9.57
C ALA A 143 -8.56 4.58 -8.80
N GLY A 144 -8.59 3.40 -8.27
CA GLY A 144 -7.45 2.81 -7.55
C GLY A 144 -7.32 1.32 -7.80
N ALA A 145 -6.16 0.82 -7.48
CA ALA A 145 -5.88 -0.60 -7.51
C ALA A 145 -4.85 -0.93 -6.44
N LEU A 146 -4.93 -2.14 -5.91
CA LEU A 146 -3.85 -2.72 -5.13
C LEU A 146 -3.59 -4.15 -5.58
N VAL A 147 -2.36 -4.57 -5.48
CA VAL A 147 -1.96 -5.95 -5.71
C VAL A 147 -1.62 -6.59 -4.39
N SER A 148 -2.32 -7.69 -4.07
CA SER A 148 -1.96 -8.44 -2.87
C SER A 148 -0.57 -9.04 -3.00
N LYS A 149 0.24 -8.86 -1.97
CA LYS A 149 1.61 -9.37 -1.91
C LYS A 149 1.66 -10.87 -1.51
N GLY A 150 0.50 -11.50 -1.21
CA GLY A 150 0.46 -12.89 -0.72
C GLY A 150 1.36 -13.07 0.51
N ASP A 151 2.18 -14.12 0.51
CA ASP A 151 3.10 -14.41 1.63
C ASP A 151 4.12 -13.29 1.88
N SER A 152 4.47 -12.49 0.86
CA SER A 152 5.35 -11.32 1.00
C SER A 152 4.70 -10.16 1.75
N GLY A 153 3.39 -10.17 1.91
CA GLY A 153 2.64 -9.18 2.69
C GLY A 153 2.72 -9.40 4.20
N PHE A 154 3.18 -10.57 4.65
CA PHE A 154 3.29 -10.87 6.08
C PHE A 154 4.52 -10.22 6.68
N GLY A 155 4.35 -9.58 7.84
CA GLY A 155 5.44 -8.96 8.57
C GLY A 155 5.01 -8.61 9.99
N THR A 156 5.99 -8.13 10.77
CA THR A 156 5.77 -7.70 12.16
C THR A 156 6.17 -6.25 12.41
N ARG A 157 6.73 -5.57 11.39
CA ARG A 157 7.13 -4.16 11.48
C ARG A 157 6.98 -3.48 10.12
N PHE A 158 6.25 -2.38 10.09
CA PHE A 158 5.90 -1.64 8.88
C PHE A 158 6.00 -0.13 9.11
N ARG A 159 6.25 0.62 8.01
CA ARG A 159 6.08 2.06 7.95
C ARG A 159 5.01 2.40 6.93
N ALA A 160 4.01 3.17 7.37
CA ALA A 160 2.94 3.60 6.48
C ALA A 160 3.44 4.68 5.51
N GLY A 161 3.20 4.46 4.23
CA GLY A 161 3.42 5.45 3.17
C GLY A 161 2.09 5.81 2.52
N ALA A 162 1.98 7.02 1.98
CA ALA A 162 0.78 7.51 1.35
C ALA A 162 1.10 8.68 0.42
N LEU A 163 0.17 9.04 -0.46
CA LEU A 163 0.16 10.35 -1.12
C LEU A 163 -0.15 11.43 -0.07
N GLN A 164 0.30 12.66 -0.32
CA GLN A 164 -0.03 13.78 0.54
C GLN A 164 -1.50 14.22 0.37
N ASN A 165 -2.12 14.61 1.46
CA ASN A 165 -3.45 15.21 1.46
C ASN A 165 -3.42 16.60 0.82
N GLN A 166 -4.45 16.95 0.05
CA GLN A 166 -4.53 18.22 -0.69
C GLN A 166 -5.56 19.19 -0.12
N SER A 167 -6.52 18.73 0.67
CA SER A 167 -7.54 19.55 1.30
C SER A 167 -7.88 19.05 2.71
N GLY A 168 -8.58 19.88 3.48
CA GLY A 168 -8.88 19.61 4.89
C GLY A 168 -9.65 18.32 5.16
N THR A 169 -10.38 17.78 4.18
CA THR A 169 -11.16 16.54 4.31
C THR A 169 -10.46 15.32 3.74
N HIS A 170 -9.40 15.51 2.97
CA HIS A 170 -8.62 14.41 2.44
C HIS A 170 -7.89 13.67 3.55
N MET A 171 -7.82 12.37 3.44
CA MET A 171 -7.14 11.54 4.42
C MET A 171 -6.27 10.48 3.80
N ASN A 172 -5.23 10.15 4.54
CA ASN A 172 -4.43 8.96 4.34
C ASN A 172 -4.60 8.01 5.53
N PHE A 173 -4.34 6.74 5.30
CA PHE A 173 -4.65 5.68 6.24
C PHE A 173 -3.67 4.52 6.20
N ALA A 174 -3.63 3.74 7.27
CA ALA A 174 -3.07 2.40 7.31
C ALA A 174 -4.10 1.43 7.85
N SER A 175 -4.25 0.30 7.19
CA SER A 175 -5.23 -0.73 7.51
C SER A 175 -4.51 -2.05 7.81
N ILE A 176 -4.85 -2.64 8.94
CA ILE A 176 -4.19 -3.79 9.52
C ILE A 176 -5.18 -4.96 9.56
N MET A 177 -4.72 -6.17 9.23
CA MET A 177 -5.46 -7.41 9.45
C MET A 177 -4.56 -8.44 10.13
N ALA A 178 -5.04 -8.99 11.24
CA ALA A 178 -4.32 -10.03 11.98
C ALA A 178 -4.46 -11.40 11.29
N THR A 179 -3.36 -12.15 11.25
CA THR A 179 -3.33 -13.50 10.67
C THR A 179 -3.45 -14.60 11.73
N GLU A 180 -3.43 -14.22 13.01
CA GLU A 180 -3.52 -15.12 14.15
C GLU A 180 -4.37 -14.50 15.27
N ASN A 181 -4.91 -15.36 16.16
CA ASN A 181 -5.62 -14.89 17.34
C ASN A 181 -4.68 -14.25 18.36
N ASN A 182 -5.22 -13.30 19.11
CA ASN A 182 -4.51 -12.61 20.18
C ASN A 182 -3.19 -11.99 19.68
N THR A 183 -3.25 -11.31 18.53
CA THR A 183 -2.15 -10.55 17.96
C THR A 183 -2.14 -9.16 18.56
N LYS A 184 -1.06 -8.82 19.26
CA LYS A 184 -0.83 -7.50 19.82
C LYS A 184 -0.20 -6.60 18.77
N VAL A 185 -0.82 -5.46 18.50
CA VAL A 185 -0.34 -4.46 17.54
C VAL A 185 -0.10 -3.14 18.26
N ILE A 186 1.10 -2.60 18.11
CA ILE A 186 1.49 -1.29 18.64
C ILE A 186 1.58 -0.33 17.45
N ILE A 187 0.91 0.81 17.54
CA ILE A 187 0.87 1.83 16.50
C ILE A 187 1.45 3.12 17.09
N THR A 188 2.47 3.67 16.44
CA THR A 188 3.07 4.94 16.81
C THR A 188 2.91 5.92 15.64
N VAL A 189 2.03 6.89 15.79
CA VAL A 189 1.86 7.97 14.80
C VAL A 189 2.91 9.06 14.99
N PRO A 190 3.28 9.81 13.93
CA PRO A 190 4.20 10.94 14.06
C PRO A 190 3.72 11.94 15.12
N GLN A 191 4.67 12.66 15.71
CA GLN A 191 4.41 13.49 16.92
C GLN A 191 3.31 14.53 16.71
N ASP A 192 3.23 15.13 15.54
CA ASP A 192 2.32 16.25 15.23
C ASP A 192 1.07 15.76 14.47
N VAL A 193 0.76 14.46 14.56
CA VAL A 193 -0.40 13.85 13.90
C VAL A 193 -1.45 13.47 14.91
N GLN A 194 -2.68 13.87 14.61
CA GLN A 194 -3.88 13.44 15.30
C GLN A 194 -4.76 12.61 14.37
N LEU A 195 -5.13 11.42 14.80
CA LEU A 195 -6.04 10.53 14.08
C LEU A 195 -7.47 11.07 14.10
N LEU A 196 -8.35 10.49 13.30
CA LEU A 196 -9.78 10.90 13.22
C LEU A 196 -10.50 10.82 14.57
N SER A 197 -10.17 9.85 15.42
CA SER A 197 -10.70 9.75 16.80
C SER A 197 -10.18 10.82 17.76
N GLY A 198 -9.15 11.53 17.37
CA GLY A 198 -8.41 12.45 18.24
C GLY A 198 -7.20 11.79 18.93
N ALA A 199 -6.93 10.51 18.71
CA ALA A 199 -5.76 9.82 19.27
C ALA A 199 -4.44 10.36 18.69
N THR A 200 -3.38 10.36 19.51
CA THR A 200 -2.03 10.81 19.16
C THR A 200 -0.99 9.87 19.78
N GLY A 201 0.24 9.91 19.29
CA GLY A 201 1.37 9.17 19.87
C GLY A 201 1.26 7.66 19.70
N THR A 202 1.59 6.92 20.76
CA THR A 202 1.66 5.44 20.73
C THR A 202 0.50 4.82 21.48
N PHE A 203 -0.15 3.84 20.88
CA PHE A 203 -1.22 3.06 21.49
C PHE A 203 -1.17 1.60 21.02
N GLU A 204 -1.94 0.75 21.67
CA GLU A 204 -1.96 -0.70 21.46
C GLU A 204 -3.37 -1.19 21.20
N VAL A 205 -3.49 -2.15 20.29
CA VAL A 205 -4.72 -2.91 20.04
C VAL A 205 -4.40 -4.40 19.99
N THR A 206 -5.31 -5.25 20.49
CA THR A 206 -5.21 -6.70 20.34
C THR A 206 -6.27 -7.18 19.38
N LEU A 207 -5.85 -7.93 18.36
CA LEU A 207 -6.69 -8.44 17.29
C LEU A 207 -6.71 -9.96 17.30
N ASP A 208 -7.87 -10.56 17.09
CA ASP A 208 -7.99 -11.97 16.77
C ASP A 208 -7.84 -12.22 15.27
N TYR A 209 -7.71 -13.48 14.86
CA TYR A 209 -7.61 -13.89 13.46
C TYR A 209 -8.66 -13.20 12.58
N ALA A 210 -8.20 -12.61 11.48
CA ALA A 210 -8.97 -11.86 10.51
C ALA A 210 -9.65 -10.57 11.04
N GLN A 211 -9.49 -10.21 12.30
CA GLN A 211 -9.90 -8.89 12.76
C GLN A 211 -9.03 -7.81 12.16
N THR A 212 -9.63 -6.65 11.96
CA THR A 212 -9.03 -5.51 11.27
C THR A 212 -9.04 -4.28 12.15
N TYR A 213 -8.09 -3.37 11.90
CA TYR A 213 -8.01 -2.07 12.54
C TYR A 213 -7.47 -1.06 11.54
N VAL A 214 -8.16 0.06 11.36
CA VAL A 214 -7.76 1.10 10.40
C VAL A 214 -7.48 2.38 11.16
N VAL A 215 -6.30 2.96 10.97
CA VAL A 215 -5.95 4.29 11.45
C VAL A 215 -5.95 5.25 10.28
N ALA A 216 -6.49 6.45 10.47
CA ALA A 216 -6.56 7.47 9.44
C ALA A 216 -6.37 8.87 10.03
N ALA A 217 -5.73 9.75 9.23
CA ALA A 217 -5.60 11.16 9.56
C ALA A 217 -6.00 12.01 8.36
N GLU A 218 -6.84 13.01 8.61
CA GLU A 218 -7.21 14.01 7.62
C GLU A 218 -6.34 15.26 7.76
N GLN A 219 -6.12 15.97 6.67
CA GLN A 219 -5.54 17.31 6.72
C GLN A 219 -6.62 18.25 7.26
N ASN A 220 -6.46 18.71 8.49
CA ASN A 220 -7.23 19.85 8.96
C ASN A 220 -6.30 21.07 9.11
N ASN A 221 -6.84 22.25 8.97
CA ASN A 221 -6.06 23.49 8.90
C ASN A 221 -5.36 23.86 10.23
N THR A 222 -5.49 23.06 11.28
CA THR A 222 -5.04 23.42 12.63
C THR A 222 -4.12 22.40 13.29
N LEU A 223 -4.22 21.11 12.96
CA LEU A 223 -3.55 20.06 13.72
C LEU A 223 -2.68 19.13 12.85
N ASN A 224 -3.08 18.83 11.62
CA ASN A 224 -2.36 17.91 10.78
C ASN A 224 -1.78 18.61 9.55
N SER A 225 -0.56 18.20 9.21
CA SER A 225 0.05 18.55 7.94
C SER A 225 -0.56 17.76 6.79
N ARG A 226 -0.14 18.05 5.56
CA ARG A 226 -0.52 17.30 4.36
C ARG A 226 -0.05 15.85 4.40
N GLU A 227 0.99 15.57 5.14
CA GLU A 227 1.64 14.28 5.26
C GLU A 227 0.80 13.26 6.05
N GLY A 228 -0.03 13.74 6.99
CA GLY A 228 -0.90 12.89 7.82
C GLY A 228 -0.13 11.75 8.47
N ILE A 229 -0.51 10.50 8.21
CA ILE A 229 0.11 9.32 8.84
C ILE A 229 1.42 8.85 8.20
N ILE A 230 1.98 9.54 7.20
CA ILE A 230 3.25 9.11 6.57
C ILE A 230 4.33 8.94 7.66
N GLY A 231 5.02 7.79 7.66
CA GLY A 231 6.02 7.46 8.67
C GLY A 231 5.48 6.70 9.89
N THR A 232 4.15 6.57 10.06
CA THR A 232 3.56 5.80 11.16
C THR A 232 4.19 4.42 11.26
N LEU A 233 4.65 4.08 12.47
CA LEU A 233 5.19 2.77 12.79
C LEU A 233 4.08 1.84 13.25
N ILE A 234 4.04 0.64 12.67
CA ILE A 234 3.12 -0.44 13.04
C ILE A 234 3.96 -1.66 13.38
N GLU A 235 3.90 -2.10 14.63
CA GLU A 235 4.62 -3.28 15.12
C GLU A 235 3.65 -4.30 15.70
N SER A 236 3.97 -5.59 15.57
CA SER A 236 3.16 -6.66 16.13
C SER A 236 4.00 -7.81 16.66
N ASP A 237 3.44 -8.57 17.58
CA ASP A 237 4.07 -9.76 18.14
C ASP A 237 3.88 -11.02 17.28
N LYS A 238 2.99 -10.95 16.27
CA LYS A 238 2.71 -12.01 15.30
C LYS A 238 2.51 -11.39 13.92
N PRO A 239 2.65 -12.19 12.84
CA PRO A 239 2.49 -11.67 11.48
C PRO A 239 1.13 -10.99 11.27
N ILE A 240 1.15 -9.83 10.67
CA ILE A 240 -0.02 -9.07 10.20
C ILE A 240 0.15 -8.73 8.72
N VAL A 241 -0.92 -8.30 8.09
CA VAL A 241 -0.92 -7.73 6.74
C VAL A 241 -1.38 -6.28 6.82
N VAL A 242 -0.70 -5.40 6.09
CA VAL A 242 -0.96 -3.96 6.13
C VAL A 242 -1.17 -3.41 4.72
N ASN A 243 -2.29 -2.72 4.51
CA ASN A 243 -2.47 -1.80 3.39
C ASN A 243 -2.20 -0.36 3.87
N SER A 244 -1.63 0.46 3.03
CA SER A 244 -1.38 1.87 3.34
C SER A 244 -1.63 2.74 2.11
N GLY A 245 -2.07 3.97 2.32
CA GLY A 245 -2.29 4.88 1.22
C GLY A 245 -3.22 6.05 1.53
N SER A 246 -3.72 6.64 0.46
CA SER A 246 -4.63 7.79 0.51
C SER A 246 -5.97 7.46 -0.11
N GLY A 247 -7.05 7.84 0.56
CA GLY A 247 -8.40 7.84 0.00
C GLY A 247 -8.53 8.87 -1.12
N THR A 248 -7.82 9.99 -1.00
CA THR A 248 -7.64 10.99 -2.06
C THR A 248 -6.36 11.75 -1.76
N GLY A 249 -5.40 11.75 -2.66
CA GLY A 249 -4.11 12.40 -2.43
C GLY A 249 -3.32 12.70 -3.69
N SER A 250 -2.23 13.45 -3.52
CA SER A 250 -1.27 13.78 -4.57
C SER A 250 0.07 14.16 -3.94
N PHE A 251 1.17 13.98 -4.65
CA PHE A 251 2.45 14.54 -4.22
C PHE A 251 2.67 16.00 -4.65
N THR A 252 1.82 16.53 -5.52
CA THR A 252 1.96 17.93 -5.96
C THR A 252 1.26 18.89 -5.00
N ALA A 253 1.93 20.01 -4.68
CA ALA A 253 1.43 20.98 -3.72
C ALA A 253 0.25 21.81 -4.25
N ASP A 254 0.18 22.13 -5.54
CA ASP A 254 -0.56 23.26 -6.04
C ASP A 254 -1.53 22.95 -7.20
N GLU A 255 -1.56 21.74 -7.71
CA GLU A 255 -2.33 21.43 -8.91
C GLU A 255 -3.28 20.25 -8.70
N GLY A 256 -4.55 20.47 -8.98
CA GLY A 256 -5.58 19.46 -8.91
C GLY A 256 -5.26 18.24 -9.77
N GLY A 257 -5.50 17.10 -9.29
CA GLY A 257 -5.20 15.80 -9.87
C GLY A 257 -4.96 14.85 -8.72
N GLN A 258 -6.04 14.47 -8.06
CA GLN A 258 -6.04 13.64 -6.87
C GLN A 258 -6.62 12.30 -7.25
N ASP A 259 -6.06 11.23 -6.68
CA ASP A 259 -6.57 9.88 -6.89
C ASP A 259 -6.34 9.02 -5.64
N TYR A 260 -6.86 7.80 -5.67
CA TYR A 260 -6.49 6.79 -4.69
C TYR A 260 -5.02 6.39 -4.90
N GLY A 261 -4.22 6.54 -3.87
CA GLY A 261 -2.85 6.04 -3.83
C GLY A 261 -2.73 4.98 -2.74
N ILE A 262 -2.96 3.71 -3.08
CA ILE A 262 -3.05 2.62 -2.10
C ILE A 262 -2.19 1.45 -2.55
N ASP A 263 -1.43 0.87 -1.63
CA ASP A 263 -0.73 -0.40 -1.84
C ASP A 263 -0.81 -1.31 -0.59
N GLN A 264 -0.65 -2.59 -0.80
CA GLN A 264 -0.33 -3.52 0.26
C GLN A 264 1.19 -3.47 0.47
N ILE A 265 1.61 -3.10 1.67
CA ILE A 265 3.02 -2.89 1.96
C ILE A 265 3.69 -4.15 2.52
N VAL A 266 4.99 -4.24 2.37
CA VAL A 266 5.79 -5.35 2.89
C VAL A 266 6.38 -5.00 4.25
N GLY A 267 6.63 -6.02 5.07
CA GLY A 267 7.32 -5.83 6.35
C GLY A 267 8.80 -5.48 6.18
N ARG A 268 9.40 -4.95 7.24
CA ARG A 268 10.81 -4.54 7.30
C ARG A 268 11.79 -5.63 6.83
N GLU A 269 11.42 -6.87 7.01
CA GLU A 269 12.24 -8.04 6.65
C GLU A 269 12.51 -8.11 5.13
N LEU A 270 11.61 -7.56 4.32
CA LEU A 270 11.70 -7.54 2.86
C LEU A 270 12.12 -6.17 2.30
N VAL A 271 12.28 -5.18 3.16
CA VAL A 271 12.69 -3.83 2.77
C VAL A 271 14.21 -3.79 2.54
N GLY A 272 14.62 -3.14 1.47
CA GLY A 272 16.02 -2.95 1.09
C GLY A 272 16.64 -1.67 1.64
N ASN A 273 17.86 -1.45 1.26
CA ASN A 273 18.60 -0.20 1.45
C ASN A 273 18.90 0.48 0.10
N GLU A 274 18.50 -0.14 -1.01
CA GLU A 274 18.71 0.38 -2.35
C GLU A 274 17.53 0.03 -3.28
N TYR A 275 17.22 0.95 -4.19
CA TYR A 275 16.11 0.85 -5.12
C TYR A 275 16.44 1.46 -6.48
N ILE A 276 15.80 0.93 -7.53
CA ILE A 276 15.79 1.53 -8.86
C ILE A 276 14.34 1.84 -9.21
N PHE A 277 14.05 3.12 -9.41
CA PHE A 277 12.76 3.61 -9.85
C PHE A 277 12.78 3.85 -11.35
N ILE A 278 11.66 3.61 -12.00
CA ILE A 278 11.46 3.86 -13.43
C ILE A 278 10.40 4.95 -13.55
N ARG A 279 10.75 6.03 -14.24
CA ARG A 279 9.85 7.14 -14.51
C ARG A 279 8.66 6.69 -15.33
N GLY A 280 7.46 7.18 -14.99
CA GLY A 280 6.27 7.08 -15.81
C GLY A 280 6.23 8.15 -16.91
N GLU A 281 5.04 8.57 -17.29
CA GLU A 281 4.80 9.54 -18.37
C GLU A 281 4.42 10.93 -17.84
N GLY A 282 4.40 11.11 -16.52
CA GLY A 282 4.07 12.39 -15.88
C GLY A 282 5.19 13.43 -15.94
N ASP A 283 4.83 14.68 -15.67
CA ASP A 283 5.79 15.75 -15.45
C ASP A 283 6.54 15.54 -14.13
N ASP A 284 7.65 16.25 -13.93
CA ASP A 284 8.55 16.06 -12.77
C ASP A 284 7.83 16.19 -11.42
N GLY A 285 6.88 17.09 -11.29
CA GLY A 285 6.10 17.26 -10.07
C GLY A 285 5.13 16.09 -9.75
N TRP A 286 4.92 15.15 -10.69
CA TRP A 286 4.01 14.01 -10.53
C TRP A 286 4.73 12.66 -10.41
N GLU A 287 6.00 12.61 -10.78
CA GLU A 287 6.84 11.40 -10.79
C GLU A 287 7.69 11.34 -9.52
N ASN A 288 7.04 11.21 -8.38
CA ASN A 288 7.69 11.36 -7.08
C ASN A 288 7.97 10.03 -6.41
N VAL A 289 9.01 10.01 -5.59
CA VAL A 289 9.37 8.89 -4.74
C VAL A 289 9.36 9.34 -3.29
N LEU A 290 8.57 8.65 -2.47
CA LEU A 290 8.56 8.79 -1.02
C LEU A 290 9.52 7.75 -0.41
N LEU A 291 10.47 8.20 0.39
CA LEU A 291 11.38 7.36 1.17
C LEU A 291 11.18 7.62 2.65
N ILE A 292 11.05 6.56 3.45
CA ILE A 292 10.89 6.63 4.90
C ILE A 292 12.02 5.84 5.55
N ALA A 293 12.79 6.48 6.43
CA ALA A 293 13.86 5.82 7.18
C ALA A 293 13.30 4.94 8.31
N ASP A 294 13.92 3.78 8.56
CA ASP A 294 13.54 2.91 9.68
C ASP A 294 14.55 2.92 10.83
N GLN A 295 15.56 3.76 10.74
CA GLN A 295 16.53 4.04 11.81
C GLN A 295 17.07 5.47 11.73
N ASP A 296 17.67 5.91 12.86
CA ASP A 296 18.24 7.24 12.94
C ASP A 296 19.50 7.39 12.07
N ASN A 297 19.79 8.62 11.66
CA ASN A 297 20.96 8.99 10.87
C ASN A 297 21.08 8.29 9.52
N THR A 298 19.96 7.96 8.88
CA THR A 298 19.92 7.39 7.53
C THR A 298 20.27 8.44 6.49
N ILE A 299 21.40 8.27 5.82
CA ILE A 299 21.91 9.16 4.79
C ILE A 299 21.48 8.67 3.42
N ILE A 300 20.84 9.53 2.63
CA ILE A 300 20.28 9.19 1.32
C ILE A 300 21.21 9.67 0.20
N ASN A 301 21.46 8.79 -0.77
CA ASN A 301 22.11 9.10 -2.03
C ASN A 301 21.15 8.87 -3.20
N VAL A 302 21.26 9.70 -4.22
CA VAL A 302 20.51 9.59 -5.47
C VAL A 302 21.50 9.60 -6.65
N ASN A 303 21.40 8.61 -7.53
CA ASN A 303 22.28 8.43 -8.68
C ASN A 303 23.78 8.43 -8.32
N GLY A 304 24.12 7.91 -7.14
CA GLY A 304 25.48 7.81 -6.62
C GLY A 304 26.05 9.09 -6.01
N LEU A 305 25.24 10.12 -5.84
CA LEU A 305 25.61 11.38 -5.20
C LEU A 305 24.78 11.61 -3.93
N PRO A 306 25.32 12.28 -2.89
CA PRO A 306 24.54 12.68 -1.74
C PRO A 306 23.32 13.50 -2.15
N LEU A 307 22.15 13.17 -1.60
CA LEU A 307 20.98 14.01 -1.73
C LEU A 307 21.15 15.25 -0.85
N LEU A 308 20.96 16.43 -1.41
CA LEU A 308 21.11 17.70 -0.71
C LEU A 308 19.74 18.36 -0.53
N ASP A 309 19.57 19.04 0.61
CA ASP A 309 18.45 19.91 0.89
C ASP A 309 18.58 21.27 0.13
N GLU A 310 17.61 22.15 0.30
CA GLU A 310 17.61 23.50 -0.29
C GLU A 310 18.80 24.38 0.15
N ASN A 311 19.42 24.05 1.29
CA ASN A 311 20.57 24.76 1.85
C ASN A 311 21.91 24.12 1.47
N ASN A 312 21.92 23.13 0.56
CA ASN A 312 23.06 22.30 0.17
C ASN A 312 23.67 21.47 1.32
N ASN A 313 22.90 21.15 2.35
CA ASN A 313 23.29 20.15 3.34
C ASN A 313 22.86 18.77 2.87
N GLN A 314 23.65 17.76 3.25
CA GLN A 314 23.28 16.36 3.00
C GLN A 314 22.01 16.00 3.76
N VAL A 315 21.07 15.37 3.07
CA VAL A 315 19.83 14.86 3.70
C VAL A 315 20.18 13.68 4.60
N VAL A 316 19.79 13.80 5.86
CA VAL A 316 19.89 12.77 6.89
C VAL A 316 18.50 12.62 7.49
N LEU A 317 17.99 11.42 7.52
CA LEU A 317 16.66 11.11 8.07
C LEU A 317 16.80 10.32 9.37
N ASP A 318 16.05 10.71 10.37
CA ASP A 318 15.90 9.94 11.59
C ASP A 318 14.75 8.91 11.46
N ASN A 319 14.63 8.04 12.43
CA ASN A 319 13.69 6.93 12.45
C ASN A 319 12.23 7.39 12.30
N GLY A 320 11.61 7.06 11.17
CA GLY A 320 10.25 7.48 10.79
C GLY A 320 10.19 8.79 10.01
N GLU A 321 11.30 9.51 9.91
CA GLU A 321 11.36 10.67 9.02
C GLU A 321 11.36 10.22 7.55
N PHE A 322 10.91 11.10 6.68
CA PHE A 322 10.78 10.80 5.27
C PHE A 322 11.19 11.99 4.39
N ILE A 323 11.41 11.69 3.12
CA ILE A 323 11.61 12.69 2.07
C ILE A 323 10.85 12.29 0.82
N ILE A 324 10.31 13.28 0.13
CA ILE A 324 9.74 13.13 -1.21
C ILE A 324 10.77 13.64 -2.22
N ILE A 325 11.17 12.78 -3.14
CA ILE A 325 12.13 13.09 -4.21
C ILE A 325 11.34 13.31 -5.48
N GLU A 326 11.50 14.46 -6.10
CA GLU A 326 10.79 14.84 -7.32
C GLU A 326 11.38 14.21 -8.57
N GLY A 327 10.59 14.18 -9.63
CA GLY A 327 10.90 13.56 -10.91
C GLY A 327 12.08 14.14 -11.66
N ASP A 328 12.53 15.35 -11.31
CA ASP A 328 13.73 15.99 -11.86
C ASP A 328 15.04 15.21 -11.56
N LYS A 329 15.01 14.30 -10.59
CA LYS A 329 16.13 13.43 -10.22
C LYS A 329 16.25 12.17 -11.07
N TYR A 330 15.25 11.85 -11.89
CA TYR A 330 15.40 10.77 -12.86
C TYR A 330 16.45 11.11 -13.92
N HIS A 331 17.18 10.10 -14.37
CA HIS A 331 18.16 10.27 -15.44
C HIS A 331 17.44 10.73 -16.73
N PRO A 332 17.82 11.86 -17.34
CA PRO A 332 17.03 12.49 -18.42
C PRO A 332 16.87 11.59 -19.66
N ASP A 333 17.89 10.80 -19.99
CA ASP A 333 17.88 9.97 -21.19
C ASP A 333 17.40 8.54 -20.93
N ARG A 334 17.45 8.06 -19.68
CA ARG A 334 17.18 6.64 -19.33
C ARG A 334 15.89 6.47 -18.55
N GLY A 335 15.37 7.54 -17.95
CA GLY A 335 14.15 7.52 -17.15
C GLY A 335 14.24 6.64 -15.90
N ASN A 336 15.44 6.39 -15.38
CA ASN A 336 15.63 5.66 -14.14
C ASN A 336 16.27 6.55 -13.07
N MET A 337 15.99 6.26 -11.81
CA MET A 337 16.61 6.86 -10.64
C MET A 337 17.07 5.74 -9.70
N TYR A 338 18.35 5.76 -9.35
CA TYR A 338 18.92 4.87 -8.34
C TYR A 338 19.00 5.59 -7.01
N VAL A 339 18.46 4.98 -5.98
CA VAL A 339 18.47 5.51 -4.61
C VAL A 339 19.07 4.48 -3.68
N ASN A 340 19.92 4.90 -2.77
CA ASN A 340 20.42 4.03 -1.71
C ASN A 340 20.72 4.80 -0.42
N SER A 341 20.70 4.09 0.72
CA SER A 341 21.33 4.57 1.95
C SER A 341 22.85 4.39 1.87
N THR A 342 23.61 5.27 2.53
CA THR A 342 25.08 5.14 2.59
C THR A 342 25.52 3.88 3.34
N ASN A 343 24.82 3.53 4.43
CA ASN A 343 25.09 2.34 5.18
C ASN A 343 24.14 1.21 4.71
N PRO A 344 24.67 0.05 4.26
CA PRO A 344 23.84 -1.08 3.78
C PRO A 344 22.86 -1.67 4.79
N GLU A 345 23.07 -1.43 6.10
CA GLU A 345 22.15 -1.90 7.14
C GLU A 345 20.95 -0.97 7.33
N ASP A 346 21.01 0.25 6.80
CA ASP A 346 19.93 1.22 6.92
C ASP A 346 18.80 0.88 5.96
N LYS A 347 17.67 0.47 6.50
CA LYS A 347 16.47 0.09 5.74
C LYS A 347 15.66 1.33 5.38
N ILE A 348 15.16 1.35 4.16
CA ILE A 348 14.35 2.44 3.62
C ILE A 348 13.05 1.86 3.05
N PHE A 349 11.91 2.25 3.62
CA PHE A 349 10.63 1.98 2.98
C PHE A 349 10.47 2.96 1.82
N ALA A 350 10.14 2.45 0.64
CA ALA A 350 10.13 3.23 -0.58
C ALA A 350 8.80 3.05 -1.34
N PHE A 351 8.20 4.17 -1.73
CA PHE A 351 6.93 4.23 -2.45
C PHE A 351 7.11 5.13 -3.67
N GLN A 352 6.62 4.68 -4.82
CA GLN A 352 6.67 5.45 -6.04
C GLN A 352 5.27 5.92 -6.43
N GLY A 353 5.09 7.23 -6.58
CA GLY A 353 3.93 7.82 -7.21
C GLY A 353 4.22 8.07 -8.68
N LEU A 354 3.30 7.66 -9.55
CA LEU A 354 3.40 7.85 -11.00
C LEU A 354 2.31 8.80 -11.48
N GLY A 355 2.71 9.81 -12.23
CA GLY A 355 1.79 10.67 -12.95
C GLY A 355 1.33 10.06 -14.25
N ALA A 356 0.14 10.44 -14.73
CA ALA A 356 -0.33 10.10 -16.05
C ALA A 356 -0.58 11.36 -16.88
N VAL A 357 -0.06 11.40 -18.10
CA VAL A 357 -0.42 12.44 -19.07
C VAL A 357 -1.77 12.10 -19.68
N TRP A 358 -2.73 13.01 -19.52
CA TRP A 358 -3.98 12.89 -20.25
C TRP A 358 -3.89 13.66 -21.57
N THR A 359 -4.05 12.94 -22.68
CA THR A 359 -4.09 13.49 -24.04
C THR A 359 -5.46 14.10 -24.43
N GLY A 360 -6.36 14.30 -23.47
CA GLY A 360 -7.65 14.97 -23.70
C GLY A 360 -7.51 16.49 -23.93
N GLN A 361 -8.56 17.12 -24.39
CA GLN A 361 -8.57 18.51 -24.91
C GLN A 361 -8.07 19.62 -23.95
N ASN A 362 -7.66 19.32 -22.74
CA ASN A 362 -7.26 20.32 -21.74
C ASN A 362 -5.86 20.15 -21.14
N ASN A 363 -4.96 19.36 -21.72
CA ASN A 363 -3.55 19.22 -21.28
C ASN A 363 -3.33 19.19 -19.73
N GLN A 364 -4.25 18.61 -18.99
CA GLN A 364 -4.09 18.49 -17.56
C GLN A 364 -3.43 17.14 -17.23
N ASN A 365 -2.24 17.20 -16.68
CA ASN A 365 -1.62 16.07 -16.01
C ASN A 365 -2.55 15.59 -14.90
N ARG A 366 -2.79 14.30 -14.78
CA ARG A 366 -3.68 13.76 -13.76
C ARG A 366 -2.96 12.75 -12.90
N ALA A 367 -3.29 12.88 -11.65
CA ALA A 367 -3.05 12.11 -10.46
C ALA A 367 -1.98 11.03 -10.48
N ALA A 368 -1.14 11.12 -9.49
CA ALA A 368 -0.21 10.10 -9.10
C ALA A 368 -0.97 8.82 -8.70
N ARG A 369 -0.49 7.67 -9.17
CA ARG A 369 -0.88 6.35 -8.69
C ARG A 369 0.31 5.78 -7.93
N GLN A 370 0.05 5.24 -6.78
CA GLN A 370 1.05 4.55 -5.97
C GLN A 370 1.16 3.09 -6.39
#